data_f32ff852e55cdbaffc2c1aa7da40ebc2
#
_entry.id   f32ff852e55cdbaffc2c1aa7da40ebc2
#
_cell.length_a   1.000
_cell.length_b   1.000
_cell.length_c   1.000
_cell.angle_alpha   90.00
_cell.angle_beta   90.00
_cell.angle_gamma   90.00
#
_symmetry.space_group_name_H-M   'P 1'
#
loop_
_entity.id
_entity.type
_entity.pdbx_description
1 polymer ?
#
loop_
_entity_poly.entity_id
_entity_poly.type
_entity_poly.pdbx_seq_one_letter_code
_entity_poly.pdbx_strand_id
1 'polypeptide(L)'
;MSRSFFIDESGQDQRASPYEVLAGLAVEDRRIWPLIRQLSDAQQHFFGMRLFEAYGREAKAQKLLNRKTFRLAGQMAAIAHADRTRLAHELLLDGSKVTRERLTALGQAKIAYCRFALRLARSHGAVVFATIVPRTAPRPTKASALRKDYAYLFERFYYYLNGLPEQPMGYLVFDELDRSACHILLEQVSNYFVRTANGRTRARLIIPEPFFVHSDLTTLVQLADIVAYTISWGVRLRTMTEPSRAELADLAGDVMALQFNRRLDSGERQSGFKVINDLRPAG
;
A
#
# COMPACT_ATOMS: atom_id res chain seq x y z
N MET A 1 0.20 7.49 22.87
CA MET A 1 -0.27 6.42 21.95
C MET A 1 0.72 6.29 20.82
N SER A 2 0.87 5.11 20.19
CA SER A 2 1.81 4.88 19.08
C SER A 2 1.07 4.69 17.76
N ARG A 3 1.84 4.73 16.66
CA ARG A 3 1.37 4.54 15.28
C ARG A 3 2.27 3.54 14.57
N SER A 4 1.71 2.49 14.03
CA SER A 4 2.42 1.56 13.16
C SER A 4 2.23 1.94 11.70
N PHE A 5 3.32 1.98 10.95
CA PHE A 5 3.37 2.34 9.54
C PHE A 5 3.74 1.11 8.71
N PHE A 6 2.74 0.51 8.09
CA PHE A 6 2.87 -0.69 7.26
C PHE A 6 3.21 -0.27 5.84
N ILE A 7 4.33 -0.77 5.31
CA ILE A 7 4.96 -0.31 4.08
C ILE A 7 5.13 -1.49 3.13
N ASP A 8 4.78 -1.27 1.86
CA ASP A 8 5.01 -2.21 0.76
C ASP A 8 5.39 -1.45 -0.52
N GLU A 9 5.86 -2.18 -1.51
CA GLU A 9 6.40 -1.68 -2.75
C GLU A 9 5.59 -2.18 -3.96
N SER A 10 5.53 -1.37 -5.02
CA SER A 10 4.90 -1.77 -6.28
C SER A 10 5.68 -1.23 -7.47
N GLY A 11 5.81 -2.05 -8.53
CA GLY A 11 6.44 -1.63 -9.78
C GLY A 11 7.97 -1.69 -9.78
N GLN A 12 8.60 -2.32 -8.81
CA GLN A 12 10.06 -2.45 -8.72
C GLN A 12 10.68 -3.37 -9.81
N ASP A 13 9.90 -4.25 -10.40
CA ASP A 13 10.34 -5.10 -11.51
C ASP A 13 10.72 -4.32 -12.77
N GLN A 14 10.44 -3.00 -12.80
CA GLN A 14 10.74 -2.04 -13.88
C GLN A 14 10.19 -2.45 -15.26
N ARG A 15 9.39 -3.51 -15.34
CA ARG A 15 8.93 -4.08 -16.60
C ARG A 15 7.51 -3.68 -16.95
N ALA A 16 6.62 -3.72 -15.99
CA ALA A 16 5.19 -3.54 -16.21
C ALA A 16 4.68 -2.14 -15.85
N SER A 17 5.06 -1.60 -14.68
CA SER A 17 4.60 -0.29 -14.23
C SER A 17 5.50 0.85 -14.70
N PRO A 18 4.92 2.02 -15.08
CA PRO A 18 5.70 3.22 -15.41
C PRO A 18 6.32 3.90 -14.16
N TYR A 19 5.84 3.56 -12.98
CA TYR A 19 6.30 4.14 -11.72
C TYR A 19 6.61 3.06 -10.69
N GLU A 20 7.74 3.19 -10.02
CA GLU A 20 7.98 2.52 -8.75
C GLU A 20 7.29 3.30 -7.65
N VAL A 21 6.64 2.61 -6.76
CA VAL A 21 5.95 3.20 -5.63
C VAL A 21 6.38 2.48 -4.36
N LEU A 22 6.89 3.24 -3.41
CA LEU A 22 7.02 2.82 -2.04
C LEU A 22 5.91 3.52 -1.27
N ALA A 23 4.97 2.76 -0.75
CA ALA A 23 3.79 3.32 -0.08
C ALA A 23 3.47 2.57 1.20
N GLY A 24 2.75 3.24 2.07
CA GLY A 24 2.28 2.60 3.28
C GLY A 24 1.14 3.35 3.92
N LEU A 25 0.51 2.67 4.89
CA LEU A 25 -0.54 3.23 5.70
C LEU A 25 -0.15 3.25 7.18
N ALA A 26 -0.32 4.42 7.81
CA ALA A 26 -0.15 4.57 9.25
C ALA A 26 -1.48 4.38 9.96
N VAL A 27 -1.50 3.54 10.98
CA VAL A 27 -2.67 3.22 11.79
C VAL A 27 -2.33 3.41 13.26
N GLU A 28 -3.27 3.93 14.04
CA GLU A 28 -3.15 3.96 15.50
C GLU A 28 -3.21 2.55 16.07
N ASP A 29 -2.26 2.16 16.94
CA ASP A 29 -2.07 0.77 17.36
C ASP A 29 -3.32 0.14 17.98
N ARG A 30 -4.10 0.88 18.77
CA ARG A 30 -5.38 0.39 19.31
C ARG A 30 -6.44 0.09 18.25
N ARG A 31 -6.30 0.61 17.03
CA ARG A 31 -7.23 0.39 15.91
C ARG A 31 -6.81 -0.75 15.00
N ILE A 32 -5.60 -1.28 15.17
CA ILE A 32 -5.04 -2.34 14.33
C ILE A 32 -5.89 -3.61 14.42
N TRP A 33 -6.10 -4.10 15.64
CA TRP A 33 -6.87 -5.34 15.82
C TRP A 33 -8.32 -5.26 15.34
N PRO A 34 -9.11 -4.21 15.68
CA PRO A 34 -10.43 -4.03 15.10
C PRO A 34 -10.44 -3.99 13.57
N LEU A 35 -9.44 -3.32 12.94
CA LEU A 35 -9.32 -3.26 11.49
C LEU A 35 -9.02 -4.64 10.88
N ILE A 36 -8.07 -5.40 11.44
CA ILE A 36 -7.75 -6.76 11.00
C ILE A 36 -8.97 -7.67 11.05
N ARG A 37 -9.72 -7.66 12.14
CA ARG A 37 -10.94 -8.46 12.29
C ARG A 37 -11.95 -8.13 11.19
N GLN A 38 -12.26 -6.85 10.99
CA GLN A 38 -13.24 -6.42 10.00
C GLN A 38 -12.76 -6.71 8.56
N LEU A 39 -11.44 -6.66 8.26
CA LEU A 39 -10.91 -7.10 6.98
C LEU A 39 -11.07 -8.61 6.78
N SER A 40 -10.88 -9.41 7.83
CA SER A 40 -11.12 -10.85 7.79
C SER A 40 -12.61 -11.17 7.56
N ASP A 41 -13.50 -10.49 8.29
CA ASP A 41 -14.95 -10.63 8.11
C ASP A 41 -15.39 -10.20 6.70
N ALA A 42 -14.75 -9.17 6.15
CA ALA A 42 -14.98 -8.75 4.78
C ALA A 42 -14.61 -9.82 3.75
N GLN A 43 -13.52 -10.58 3.94
CA GLN A 43 -13.20 -11.69 3.03
C GLN A 43 -14.32 -12.75 3.04
N GLN A 44 -14.84 -13.12 4.22
CA GLN A 44 -15.99 -14.02 4.33
C GLN A 44 -17.23 -13.42 3.64
N HIS A 45 -17.48 -12.13 3.83
CA HIS A 45 -18.63 -11.45 3.22
C HIS A 45 -18.57 -11.42 1.68
N PHE A 46 -17.42 -11.15 1.08
CA PHE A 46 -17.26 -11.00 -0.37
C PHE A 46 -17.00 -12.32 -1.10
N PHE A 47 -16.36 -13.30 -0.43
CA PHE A 47 -15.87 -14.53 -1.07
C PHE A 47 -16.42 -15.81 -0.44
N GLY A 48 -17.13 -15.73 0.70
CA GLY A 48 -17.56 -16.89 1.46
C GLY A 48 -16.43 -17.67 2.14
N MET A 49 -15.19 -17.19 2.05
CA MET A 49 -14.00 -17.80 2.64
C MET A 49 -12.85 -16.79 2.71
N ARG A 50 -11.78 -17.12 3.44
CA ARG A 50 -10.55 -16.32 3.41
C ARG A 50 -9.77 -16.59 2.12
N LEU A 51 -9.19 -15.55 1.54
CA LEU A 51 -8.42 -15.68 0.30
C LEU A 51 -7.14 -16.51 0.48
N PHE A 52 -6.58 -16.54 1.69
CA PHE A 52 -5.47 -17.42 2.02
C PHE A 52 -5.86 -18.90 1.88
N GLU A 53 -7.05 -19.28 2.33
CA GLU A 53 -7.57 -20.65 2.21
C GLU A 53 -7.74 -21.05 0.73
N ALA A 54 -8.21 -20.10 -0.11
CA ALA A 54 -8.41 -20.35 -1.53
C ALA A 54 -7.12 -20.46 -2.33
N TYR A 55 -6.08 -19.69 -1.98
CA TYR A 55 -4.86 -19.59 -2.78
C TYR A 55 -3.65 -20.30 -2.16
N GLY A 56 -3.75 -20.80 -0.91
CA GLY A 56 -2.63 -21.36 -0.15
C GLY A 56 -1.53 -20.32 0.17
N ARG A 57 -1.81 -19.05 -0.07
CA ARG A 57 -0.93 -17.90 0.15
C ARG A 57 -1.73 -16.61 0.10
N GLU A 58 -1.10 -15.49 0.39
CA GLU A 58 -1.73 -14.17 0.25
C GLU A 58 -2.30 -13.90 -1.15
N ALA A 59 -3.35 -13.09 -1.19
CA ALA A 59 -3.89 -12.58 -2.44
C ALA A 59 -3.27 -11.23 -2.78
N LYS A 60 -2.09 -11.22 -3.44
CA LYS A 60 -1.43 -10.00 -3.89
C LYS A 60 -2.37 -9.08 -4.67
N ALA A 61 -2.21 -7.76 -4.52
CA ALA A 61 -2.99 -6.75 -5.24
C ALA A 61 -2.98 -6.97 -6.75
N GLN A 62 -1.86 -7.42 -7.31
CA GLN A 62 -1.77 -7.80 -8.72
C GLN A 62 -2.78 -8.90 -9.11
N LYS A 63 -3.06 -9.87 -8.22
CA LYS A 63 -4.10 -10.91 -8.47
C LYS A 63 -5.52 -10.36 -8.33
N LEU A 64 -5.70 -9.38 -7.44
CA LEU A 64 -7.00 -8.80 -7.18
C LEU A 64 -7.40 -7.76 -8.23
N LEU A 65 -6.44 -6.94 -8.70
CA LEU A 65 -6.68 -5.71 -9.47
C LEU A 65 -6.00 -5.67 -10.85
N ASN A 66 -5.57 -6.83 -11.39
CA ASN A 66 -5.02 -6.85 -12.76
C ASN A 66 -6.10 -6.57 -13.82
N ARG A 67 -5.66 -6.25 -15.04
CA ARG A 67 -6.57 -5.98 -16.18
C ARG A 67 -7.55 -7.12 -16.48
N LYS A 68 -7.10 -8.38 -16.27
CA LYS A 68 -7.97 -9.56 -16.46
C LYS A 68 -9.14 -9.54 -15.47
N THR A 69 -8.91 -9.16 -14.21
CA THR A 69 -9.99 -9.03 -13.19
C THR A 69 -11.06 -8.05 -13.66
N PHE A 70 -10.67 -6.86 -14.09
CA PHE A 70 -11.64 -5.85 -14.58
C PHE A 70 -12.37 -6.30 -15.84
N ARG A 71 -11.65 -6.89 -16.79
CA ARG A 71 -12.26 -7.46 -17.99
C ARG A 71 -13.31 -8.54 -17.68
N LEU A 72 -13.01 -9.44 -16.75
CA LEU A 72 -13.94 -10.47 -16.31
C LEU A 72 -15.13 -9.89 -15.55
N ALA A 73 -14.91 -8.93 -14.66
CA ALA A 73 -15.97 -8.25 -13.92
C ALA A 73 -16.97 -7.52 -14.83
N GLY A 74 -16.50 -6.99 -15.97
CA GLY A 74 -17.32 -6.27 -16.94
C GLY A 74 -18.03 -7.15 -17.99
N GLN A 75 -17.90 -8.49 -17.93
CA GLN A 75 -18.54 -9.37 -18.91
C GLN A 75 -20.06 -9.49 -18.79
N MET A 76 -20.59 -9.16 -17.62
CA MET A 76 -22.02 -9.17 -17.33
C MET A 76 -22.37 -7.95 -16.47
N ALA A 77 -23.66 -7.65 -16.38
CA ALA A 77 -24.17 -6.66 -15.44
C ALA A 77 -23.78 -7.00 -13.97
N ALA A 78 -23.97 -6.04 -13.08
CA ALA A 78 -23.69 -6.25 -11.65
C ALA A 78 -24.53 -7.40 -11.09
N ILE A 79 -23.85 -8.42 -10.55
CA ILE A 79 -24.48 -9.58 -9.93
C ILE A 79 -24.86 -9.20 -8.49
N ALA A 80 -26.08 -9.59 -8.07
CA ALA A 80 -26.57 -9.34 -6.70
C ALA A 80 -25.58 -9.93 -5.66
N HIS A 81 -25.44 -9.27 -4.52
CA HIS A 81 -24.37 -9.59 -3.55
C HIS A 81 -24.36 -11.06 -3.13
N ALA A 82 -25.51 -11.61 -2.76
CA ALA A 82 -25.63 -13.00 -2.29
C ALA A 82 -25.18 -14.01 -3.37
N ASP A 83 -25.66 -13.84 -4.61
CA ASP A 83 -25.28 -14.68 -5.74
C ASP A 83 -23.80 -14.50 -6.10
N ARG A 84 -23.31 -13.27 -6.09
CA ARG A 84 -21.92 -12.97 -6.35
C ARG A 84 -20.99 -13.67 -5.36
N THR A 85 -21.29 -13.62 -4.07
CA THR A 85 -20.51 -14.30 -3.02
C THR A 85 -20.57 -15.81 -3.21
N ARG A 86 -21.73 -16.38 -3.43
CA ARG A 86 -21.92 -17.83 -3.67
C ARG A 86 -21.12 -18.30 -4.90
N LEU A 87 -21.28 -17.62 -6.03
CA LEU A 87 -20.60 -17.97 -7.28
C LEU A 87 -19.07 -17.80 -7.20
N ALA A 88 -18.59 -16.76 -6.51
CA ALA A 88 -17.18 -16.55 -6.25
C ALA A 88 -16.61 -17.65 -5.34
N HIS A 89 -17.33 -18.02 -4.28
CA HIS A 89 -16.96 -19.11 -3.38
C HIS A 89 -16.87 -20.46 -4.12
N GLU A 90 -17.87 -20.82 -4.92
CA GLU A 90 -17.87 -22.05 -5.71
C GLU A 90 -16.65 -22.14 -6.64
N LEU A 91 -16.26 -21.03 -7.29
CA LEU A 91 -15.09 -21.00 -8.16
C LEU A 91 -13.76 -21.05 -7.40
N LEU A 92 -13.71 -20.50 -6.18
CA LEU A 92 -12.53 -20.53 -5.32
C LEU A 92 -12.31 -21.93 -4.73
N LEU A 93 -13.38 -22.65 -4.40
CA LEU A 93 -13.31 -24.05 -3.92
C LEU A 93 -12.93 -25.02 -5.02
N ASP A 94 -13.49 -24.86 -6.21
CA ASP A 94 -13.29 -25.79 -7.33
C ASP A 94 -13.02 -25.02 -8.62
N GLY A 95 -11.74 -24.76 -8.89
CA GLY A 95 -11.29 -24.06 -10.09
C GLY A 95 -11.59 -24.77 -11.41
N SER A 96 -12.09 -26.03 -11.40
CA SER A 96 -12.50 -26.75 -12.61
C SER A 96 -13.88 -26.30 -13.11
N LYS A 97 -14.73 -25.77 -12.22
CA LYS A 97 -16.09 -25.32 -12.53
C LYS A 97 -16.15 -23.91 -13.13
N VAL A 98 -15.34 -23.67 -14.14
CA VAL A 98 -15.24 -22.33 -14.78
C VAL A 98 -16.48 -22.09 -15.64
N THR A 99 -17.23 -21.02 -15.32
CA THR A 99 -18.27 -20.44 -16.17
C THR A 99 -18.06 -18.94 -16.29
N ARG A 100 -18.66 -18.32 -17.33
CA ARG A 100 -18.61 -16.87 -17.52
C ARG A 100 -19.15 -16.15 -16.28
N GLU A 101 -20.28 -16.63 -15.73
CA GLU A 101 -20.95 -16.05 -14.57
C GLU A 101 -20.06 -16.09 -13.32
N ARG A 102 -19.46 -17.26 -13.02
CA ARG A 102 -18.54 -17.41 -11.88
C ARG A 102 -17.28 -16.54 -12.00
N LEU A 103 -16.71 -16.46 -13.20
CA LEU A 103 -15.57 -15.59 -13.44
C LEU A 103 -15.94 -14.11 -13.25
N THR A 104 -17.12 -13.70 -13.72
CA THR A 104 -17.63 -12.35 -13.54
C THR A 104 -17.88 -12.06 -12.06
N ALA A 105 -18.55 -12.97 -11.34
CA ALA A 105 -18.80 -12.84 -9.92
C ALA A 105 -17.51 -12.69 -9.10
N LEU A 106 -16.51 -13.54 -9.35
CA LEU A 106 -15.22 -13.45 -8.68
C LEU A 106 -14.49 -12.14 -9.01
N GLY A 107 -14.54 -11.67 -10.27
CA GLY A 107 -13.96 -10.39 -10.67
C GLY A 107 -14.63 -9.21 -9.95
N GLN A 108 -15.96 -9.18 -9.91
CA GLN A 108 -16.73 -8.15 -9.21
C GLN A 108 -16.49 -8.21 -7.69
N ALA A 109 -16.40 -9.40 -7.09
CA ALA A 109 -16.12 -9.58 -5.67
C ALA A 109 -14.73 -9.02 -5.29
N LYS A 110 -13.70 -9.30 -6.10
CA LYS A 110 -12.33 -8.78 -5.88
C LYS A 110 -12.28 -7.24 -5.86
N ILE A 111 -12.90 -6.61 -6.85
CA ILE A 111 -12.93 -5.14 -6.94
C ILE A 111 -13.70 -4.54 -5.76
N ALA A 112 -14.87 -5.12 -5.44
CA ALA A 112 -15.71 -4.66 -4.33
C ALA A 112 -15.01 -4.81 -2.98
N TYR A 113 -14.30 -5.93 -2.75
CA TYR A 113 -13.49 -6.14 -1.55
C TYR A 113 -12.37 -5.09 -1.42
N CYS A 114 -11.60 -4.84 -2.47
CA CYS A 114 -10.52 -3.84 -2.40
C CYS A 114 -11.04 -2.44 -2.09
N ARG A 115 -12.17 -2.03 -2.70
CA ARG A 115 -12.81 -0.74 -2.38
C ARG A 115 -13.29 -0.69 -0.94
N PHE A 116 -13.91 -1.76 -0.47
CA PHE A 116 -14.35 -1.87 0.92
C PHE A 116 -13.17 -1.77 1.89
N ALA A 117 -12.08 -2.49 1.64
CA ALA A 117 -10.89 -2.49 2.48
C ALA A 117 -10.27 -1.09 2.63
N LEU A 118 -10.17 -0.32 1.53
CA LEU A 118 -9.67 1.06 1.56
C LEU A 118 -10.60 2.00 2.37
N ARG A 119 -11.91 1.89 2.20
CA ARG A 119 -12.90 2.67 2.96
C ARG A 119 -12.92 2.30 4.43
N LEU A 120 -12.77 1.01 4.73
CA LEU A 120 -12.64 0.52 6.10
C LEU A 120 -11.38 1.06 6.76
N ALA A 121 -10.23 1.07 6.08
CA ALA A 121 -9.01 1.70 6.58
C ALA A 121 -9.25 3.18 6.93
N ARG A 122 -9.96 3.91 6.06
CA ARG A 122 -10.32 5.30 6.30
C ARG A 122 -11.20 5.47 7.55
N SER A 123 -12.20 4.62 7.77
CA SER A 123 -13.06 4.69 8.95
C SER A 123 -12.30 4.39 10.24
N HIS A 124 -11.20 3.64 10.15
CA HIS A 124 -10.25 3.41 11.25
C HIS A 124 -9.19 4.52 11.38
N GLY A 125 -9.31 5.61 10.61
CA GLY A 125 -8.37 6.74 10.67
C GLY A 125 -6.98 6.43 10.14
N ALA A 126 -6.86 5.44 9.25
CA ALA A 126 -5.61 5.19 8.55
C ALA A 126 -5.24 6.38 7.65
N VAL A 127 -3.94 6.64 7.53
CA VAL A 127 -3.40 7.72 6.72
C VAL A 127 -2.33 7.14 5.79
N VAL A 128 -2.37 7.51 4.51
CA VAL A 128 -1.49 6.95 3.47
C VAL A 128 -0.40 7.94 3.09
N PHE A 129 0.81 7.39 2.93
CA PHE A 129 2.00 8.07 2.42
C PHE A 129 2.57 7.30 1.24
N ALA A 130 3.16 8.00 0.29
CA ALA A 130 3.83 7.37 -0.84
C ALA A 130 4.94 8.22 -1.43
N THR A 131 6.00 7.57 -1.84
CA THR A 131 7.00 8.09 -2.75
C THR A 131 6.86 7.40 -4.09
N ILE A 132 6.85 8.18 -5.16
CA ILE A 132 6.57 7.74 -6.53
C ILE A 132 7.78 8.09 -7.37
N VAL A 133 8.40 7.09 -7.98
CA VAL A 133 9.63 7.25 -8.75
C VAL A 133 9.35 6.86 -10.20
N PRO A 134 9.52 7.78 -11.18
CA PRO A 134 9.45 7.44 -12.59
C PRO A 134 10.51 6.37 -12.93
N ARG A 135 10.16 5.42 -13.80
CA ARG A 135 11.08 4.36 -14.24
C ARG A 135 12.37 4.91 -14.86
N THR A 136 12.30 6.10 -15.46
CA THR A 136 13.43 6.81 -16.07
C THR A 136 14.27 7.61 -15.08
N ALA A 137 13.91 7.65 -13.80
CA ALA A 137 14.64 8.43 -12.80
C ALA A 137 16.09 7.91 -12.64
N PRO A 138 17.09 8.80 -12.65
CA PRO A 138 18.47 8.44 -12.38
C PRO A 138 18.63 7.77 -11.02
N ARG A 139 19.45 6.71 -10.96
CA ARG A 139 19.67 5.89 -9.76
C ARG A 139 21.10 6.04 -9.25
N PRO A 140 21.33 5.88 -7.94
CA PRO A 140 22.67 5.82 -7.41
C PRO A 140 23.41 4.58 -7.93
N THR A 141 24.68 4.72 -8.23
CA THR A 141 25.56 3.62 -8.64
C THR A 141 26.03 2.75 -7.47
N LYS A 142 25.97 3.29 -6.25
CA LYS A 142 26.37 2.60 -5.01
C LYS A 142 25.17 2.51 -4.06
N ALA A 143 24.92 1.32 -3.54
CA ALA A 143 23.85 1.04 -2.57
C ALA A 143 24.26 1.31 -1.11
N SER A 144 25.23 2.22 -0.85
CA SER A 144 25.78 2.45 0.49
C SER A 144 24.93 3.37 1.38
N ALA A 145 23.99 4.10 0.80
CA ALA A 145 23.13 5.04 1.52
C ALA A 145 21.66 4.69 1.31
N LEU A 146 20.83 5.06 2.28
CA LEU A 146 19.40 4.92 2.16
C LEU A 146 18.90 5.70 0.92
N ARG A 147 18.12 5.04 0.07
CA ARG A 147 17.52 5.66 -1.11
C ARG A 147 16.64 6.84 -0.71
N LYS A 148 16.59 7.87 -1.56
CA LYS A 148 15.80 9.09 -1.29
C LYS A 148 14.31 8.82 -1.07
N ASP A 149 13.74 7.84 -1.74
CA ASP A 149 12.32 7.49 -1.60
C ASP A 149 12.00 7.03 -0.17
N TYR A 150 12.82 6.19 0.44
CA TYR A 150 12.68 5.83 1.86
C TYR A 150 12.84 7.06 2.77
N ALA A 151 13.88 7.86 2.54
CA ALA A 151 14.14 9.04 3.35
C ALA A 151 12.97 10.05 3.30
N TYR A 152 12.38 10.26 2.12
CA TYR A 152 11.20 11.11 1.96
C TYR A 152 9.93 10.48 2.53
N LEU A 153 9.77 9.15 2.45
CA LEU A 153 8.65 8.47 3.07
C LEU A 153 8.67 8.66 4.60
N PHE A 154 9.84 8.46 5.21
CA PHE A 154 10.04 8.71 6.66
C PHE A 154 9.83 10.17 7.03
N GLU A 155 10.23 11.11 6.18
CA GLU A 155 9.96 12.53 6.37
C GLU A 155 8.46 12.83 6.44
N ARG A 156 7.67 12.28 5.51
CA ARG A 156 6.22 12.49 5.47
C ARG A 156 5.54 11.88 6.69
N PHE A 157 5.97 10.70 7.09
CA PHE A 157 5.49 10.06 8.31
C PHE A 157 5.86 10.86 9.57
N TYR A 158 7.10 11.37 9.65
CA TYR A 158 7.52 12.26 10.73
C TYR A 158 6.66 13.53 10.82
N TYR A 159 6.37 14.19 9.70
CA TYR A 159 5.50 15.38 9.71
C TYR A 159 4.10 15.09 10.22
N TYR A 160 3.58 13.91 9.90
CA TYR A 160 2.30 13.46 10.45
C TYR A 160 2.38 13.29 11.96
N LEU A 161 3.35 12.53 12.47
CA LEU A 161 3.52 12.29 13.91
C LEU A 161 3.73 13.60 14.69
N ASN A 162 4.62 14.45 14.19
CA ASN A 162 4.92 15.76 14.78
C ASN A 162 3.73 16.72 14.76
N GLY A 163 2.76 16.46 13.90
CA GLY A 163 1.54 17.24 13.79
C GLY A 163 0.40 16.78 14.69
N LEU A 164 0.55 15.64 15.34
CA LEU A 164 -0.43 15.13 16.28
C LEU A 164 -0.19 15.74 17.68
N PRO A 165 -1.25 16.03 18.46
CA PRO A 165 -1.10 16.71 19.75
C PRO A 165 -0.14 16.01 20.72
N GLU A 166 -0.15 14.67 20.76
CA GLU A 166 0.65 13.85 21.67
C GLU A 166 2.03 13.50 21.12
N GLN A 167 2.36 13.90 19.88
CA GLN A 167 3.59 13.52 19.18
C GLN A 167 3.95 12.05 19.40
N PRO A 168 3.07 11.11 18.99
CA PRO A 168 3.24 9.69 19.30
C PRO A 168 4.46 9.11 18.61
N MET A 169 5.03 8.05 19.20
CA MET A 169 6.07 7.27 18.54
C MET A 169 5.50 6.50 17.35
N GLY A 170 6.31 6.38 16.30
CA GLY A 170 6.01 5.63 15.09
C GLY A 170 6.92 4.41 14.91
N TYR A 171 6.33 3.30 14.51
CA TYR A 171 7.03 2.05 14.16
C TYR A 171 6.97 1.84 12.66
N LEU A 172 8.06 1.35 12.07
CA LEU A 172 8.14 0.99 10.66
C LEU A 172 7.98 -0.53 10.52
N VAL A 173 7.02 -0.97 9.71
CA VAL A 173 6.73 -2.38 9.44
C VAL A 173 6.78 -2.58 7.94
N PHE A 174 7.74 -3.37 7.47
CA PHE A 174 7.96 -3.67 6.04
C PHE A 174 7.52 -5.09 5.70
N ASP A 175 7.07 -5.29 4.46
CA ASP A 175 7.05 -6.63 3.86
C ASP A 175 8.47 -7.20 3.84
N GLU A 176 8.61 -8.47 4.19
CA GLU A 176 9.92 -9.13 4.21
C GLU A 176 10.46 -9.27 2.79
N LEU A 177 11.65 -8.79 2.60
CA LEU A 177 12.48 -9.02 1.43
C LEU A 177 13.27 -10.34 1.63
N ASP A 178 14.12 -10.70 0.68
CA ASP A 178 15.11 -11.74 0.98
C ASP A 178 16.03 -11.28 2.12
N ARG A 179 16.60 -12.27 2.84
CA ARG A 179 17.38 -11.99 4.05
C ARG A 179 18.52 -10.99 3.83
N SER A 180 19.18 -11.06 2.68
CA SER A 180 20.30 -10.16 2.37
C SER A 180 19.81 -8.73 2.16
N ALA A 181 18.71 -8.56 1.45
CA ALA A 181 18.08 -7.25 1.22
C ALA A 181 17.57 -6.64 2.52
N CYS A 182 16.95 -7.44 3.43
CA CYS A 182 16.56 -6.98 4.76
C CYS A 182 17.77 -6.45 5.56
N HIS A 183 18.89 -7.16 5.58
CA HIS A 183 20.10 -6.71 6.28
C HIS A 183 20.66 -5.41 5.69
N ILE A 184 20.72 -5.30 4.37
CA ILE A 184 21.17 -4.08 3.69
C ILE A 184 20.26 -2.89 4.04
N LEU A 185 18.94 -3.08 3.97
CA LEU A 185 17.98 -2.04 4.29
C LEU A 185 18.07 -1.63 5.77
N LEU A 186 18.19 -2.59 6.68
CA LEU A 186 18.37 -2.34 8.11
C LEU A 186 19.60 -1.48 8.38
N GLU A 187 20.75 -1.83 7.77
CA GLU A 187 21.99 -1.05 7.90
C GLU A 187 21.83 0.37 7.34
N GLN A 188 21.22 0.52 6.17
CA GLN A 188 20.97 1.81 5.54
C GLN A 188 20.04 2.69 6.40
N VAL A 189 18.97 2.12 6.94
CA VAL A 189 18.02 2.81 7.84
C VAL A 189 18.72 3.24 9.10
N SER A 190 19.48 2.35 9.76
CA SER A 190 20.25 2.67 10.96
C SER A 190 21.27 3.80 10.70
N ASN A 191 22.05 3.70 9.62
CA ASN A 191 23.00 4.73 9.23
C ASN A 191 22.32 6.09 8.97
N TYR A 192 21.16 6.09 8.31
CA TYR A 192 20.39 7.31 8.06
C TYR A 192 19.97 7.97 9.37
N PHE A 193 19.36 7.25 10.29
CA PHE A 193 18.87 7.81 11.55
C PHE A 193 20.00 8.26 12.48
N VAL A 194 21.12 7.54 12.52
CA VAL A 194 22.25 7.85 13.42
C VAL A 194 23.17 8.92 12.85
N ARG A 195 23.48 8.87 11.55
CA ARG A 195 24.58 9.68 10.97
C ARG A 195 24.12 10.97 10.30
N THR A 196 22.86 11.09 9.86
CA THR A 196 22.38 12.31 9.20
C THR A 196 21.66 13.25 10.17
N ALA A 197 21.76 14.57 9.94
CA ALA A 197 21.05 15.56 10.74
C ALA A 197 19.51 15.36 10.65
N ASN A 198 19.01 15.14 9.44
CA ASN A 198 17.60 14.86 9.20
C ASN A 198 17.12 13.56 9.87
N GLY A 199 17.94 12.50 9.82
CA GLY A 199 17.64 11.23 10.47
C GLY A 199 17.53 11.38 11.98
N ARG A 200 18.51 12.03 12.62
CA ARG A 200 18.48 12.30 14.07
C ARG A 200 17.24 13.10 14.50
N THR A 201 16.83 14.08 13.72
CA THR A 201 15.59 14.83 13.98
C THR A 201 14.37 13.90 13.93
N ARG A 202 14.31 13.02 12.95
CA ARG A 202 13.17 12.10 12.75
C ARG A 202 13.15 10.95 13.77
N ALA A 203 14.33 10.53 14.25
CA ALA A 203 14.45 9.53 15.33
C ALA A 203 13.80 9.96 16.67
N ARG A 204 13.44 11.23 16.80
CA ARG A 204 12.69 11.71 17.99
C ARG A 204 11.27 11.13 18.06
N LEU A 205 10.67 10.79 16.92
CA LEU A 205 9.31 10.25 16.84
C LEU A 205 9.21 8.93 16.03
N ILE A 206 10.25 8.53 15.31
CA ILE A 206 10.26 7.27 14.55
C ILE A 206 11.31 6.37 15.20
N ILE A 207 10.90 5.17 15.60
CA ILE A 207 11.82 4.14 16.09
C ILE A 207 12.71 3.70 14.92
N PRO A 208 14.04 3.87 15.03
CA PRO A 208 14.98 3.63 13.92
C PRO A 208 15.32 2.14 13.69
N GLU A 209 14.47 1.26 14.17
CA GLU A 209 14.59 -0.20 14.02
C GLU A 209 13.30 -0.74 13.38
N PRO A 210 13.33 -1.02 12.06
CA PRO A 210 12.15 -1.52 11.36
C PRO A 210 11.88 -2.98 11.68
N PHE A 211 10.60 -3.36 11.68
CA PHE A 211 10.13 -4.73 11.70
C PHE A 211 9.95 -5.24 10.28
N PHE A 212 10.45 -6.43 9.98
CA PHE A 212 10.18 -7.15 8.73
C PHE A 212 9.22 -8.29 9.03
N VAL A 213 8.14 -8.36 8.28
CA VAL A 213 7.06 -9.32 8.51
C VAL A 213 6.65 -10.01 7.21
N HIS A 214 6.25 -11.26 7.31
CA HIS A 214 5.72 -12.00 6.15
C HIS A 214 4.33 -11.46 5.77
N SER A 215 4.19 -11.02 4.52
CA SER A 215 2.94 -10.44 4.01
C SER A 215 1.78 -11.45 3.99
N ASP A 216 2.04 -12.73 3.77
CA ASP A 216 1.01 -13.78 3.82
C ASP A 216 0.41 -13.97 5.22
N LEU A 217 1.13 -13.58 6.28
CA LEU A 217 0.71 -13.62 7.68
C LEU A 217 0.26 -12.27 8.23
N THR A 218 0.43 -11.17 7.49
CA THR A 218 0.25 -9.80 8.00
C THR A 218 -0.76 -9.01 7.19
N THR A 219 -2.00 -8.98 7.64
CA THR A 219 -3.15 -8.37 6.95
C THR A 219 -2.92 -6.90 6.54
N LEU A 220 -2.26 -6.08 7.37
CA LEU A 220 -2.07 -4.67 7.06
C LEU A 220 -0.94 -4.43 6.05
N VAL A 221 0.02 -5.33 5.90
CA VAL A 221 0.96 -5.30 4.78
C VAL A 221 0.27 -5.68 3.48
N GLN A 222 -0.66 -6.66 3.49
CA GLN A 222 -1.50 -6.94 2.31
C GLN A 222 -2.36 -5.73 1.90
N LEU A 223 -2.84 -4.95 2.87
CA LEU A 223 -3.55 -3.70 2.57
C LEU A 223 -2.60 -2.63 2.00
N ALA A 224 -1.34 -2.57 2.47
CA ALA A 224 -0.32 -1.69 1.93
C ALA A 224 0.03 -2.06 0.46
N ASP A 225 0.07 -3.36 0.11
CA ASP A 225 0.19 -3.83 -1.28
C ASP A 225 -0.95 -3.31 -2.18
N ILE A 226 -2.21 -3.38 -1.70
CA ILE A 226 -3.36 -2.82 -2.44
C ILE A 226 -3.20 -1.31 -2.64
N VAL A 227 -2.75 -0.58 -1.63
CA VAL A 227 -2.48 0.86 -1.71
C VAL A 227 -1.35 1.15 -2.71
N ALA A 228 -0.20 0.49 -2.58
CA ALA A 228 0.97 0.70 -3.45
C ALA A 228 0.65 0.39 -4.92
N TYR A 229 -0.03 -0.73 -5.18
CA TYR A 229 -0.49 -1.11 -6.51
C TYR A 229 -1.46 -0.07 -7.10
N THR A 230 -2.44 0.37 -6.30
CA THR A 230 -3.43 1.36 -6.76
C THR A 230 -2.75 2.69 -7.09
N ILE A 231 -1.76 3.13 -6.30
CA ILE A 231 -0.99 4.35 -6.59
C ILE A 231 -0.19 4.18 -7.88
N SER A 232 0.56 3.08 -8.01
CA SER A 232 1.42 2.83 -9.16
C SER A 232 0.65 2.88 -10.48
N TRP A 233 -0.53 2.30 -10.52
CA TRP A 233 -1.31 2.16 -11.75
C TRP A 233 -2.47 3.16 -11.90
N GLY A 234 -3.06 3.63 -10.81
CA GLY A 234 -4.31 4.42 -10.84
C GLY A 234 -4.13 5.90 -10.51
N VAL A 235 -3.25 6.24 -9.56
CA VAL A 235 -3.06 7.63 -9.14
C VAL A 235 -2.16 8.39 -10.12
N ARG A 236 -2.56 9.64 -10.45
CA ARG A 236 -1.71 10.57 -11.21
C ARG A 236 -1.70 11.94 -10.57
N LEU A 237 -0.50 12.38 -10.17
CA LEU A 237 -0.24 13.72 -9.69
C LEU A 237 0.14 14.62 -10.87
N ARG A 238 0.09 15.94 -10.71
CA ARG A 238 0.32 16.93 -11.80
C ARG A 238 1.65 16.77 -12.54
N THR A 239 2.66 16.20 -11.87
CA THR A 239 4.01 15.99 -12.43
C THR A 239 4.20 14.62 -13.07
N MET A 240 3.18 13.77 -13.05
CA MET A 240 3.23 12.43 -13.64
C MET A 240 2.71 12.48 -15.08
N THR A 241 3.47 11.95 -16.03
CA THR A 241 3.19 12.06 -17.47
C THR A 241 2.57 10.80 -18.07
N GLU A 242 2.87 9.63 -17.48
CA GLU A 242 2.35 8.36 -18.00
C GLU A 242 0.85 8.20 -17.69
N PRO A 243 0.07 7.59 -18.59
CA PRO A 243 -1.37 7.42 -18.39
C PRO A 243 -1.68 6.50 -17.21
N SER A 244 -2.79 6.76 -16.52
CA SER A 244 -3.35 5.86 -15.53
C SER A 244 -4.21 4.79 -16.17
N ARG A 245 -4.43 3.71 -15.44
CA ARG A 245 -5.43 2.71 -15.77
C ARG A 245 -6.81 3.24 -15.35
N ALA A 246 -7.64 3.56 -16.36
CA ALA A 246 -8.96 4.16 -16.13
C ALA A 246 -9.87 3.30 -15.24
N GLU A 247 -9.76 1.98 -15.34
CA GLU A 247 -10.53 1.03 -14.52
C GLU A 247 -10.22 1.09 -13.02
N LEU A 248 -9.11 1.72 -12.63
CA LEU A 248 -8.73 1.94 -11.23
C LEU A 248 -9.18 3.32 -10.68
N ALA A 249 -9.88 4.14 -11.45
CA ALA A 249 -10.20 5.52 -11.06
C ALA A 249 -10.91 5.61 -9.69
N ASP A 250 -11.89 4.75 -9.44
CA ASP A 250 -12.61 4.72 -8.16
C ASP A 250 -11.70 4.34 -6.98
N LEU A 251 -10.86 3.31 -7.16
CA LEU A 251 -9.88 2.87 -6.15
C LEU A 251 -8.83 3.96 -5.91
N ALA A 252 -8.37 4.63 -6.96
CA ALA A 252 -7.47 5.77 -6.85
C ALA A 252 -8.10 6.91 -6.05
N GLY A 253 -9.39 7.19 -6.26
CA GLY A 253 -10.17 8.12 -5.45
C GLY A 253 -10.22 7.73 -3.97
N ASP A 254 -10.49 6.44 -3.68
CA ASP A 254 -10.51 5.93 -2.31
C ASP A 254 -9.12 6.03 -1.63
N VAL A 255 -8.01 5.79 -2.37
CA VAL A 255 -6.63 5.97 -1.87
C VAL A 255 -6.29 7.45 -1.66
N MET A 256 -6.67 8.33 -2.58
CA MET A 256 -6.46 9.77 -2.45
C MET A 256 -7.20 10.36 -1.24
N ALA A 257 -8.34 9.77 -0.86
CA ALA A 257 -9.08 10.15 0.34
C ALA A 257 -8.38 9.72 1.65
N LEU A 258 -7.41 8.82 1.59
CA LEU A 258 -6.55 8.41 2.71
C LEU A 258 -5.24 9.21 2.77
N GLN A 259 -4.91 9.98 1.72
CA GLN A 259 -3.65 10.70 1.64
C GLN A 259 -3.47 11.67 2.80
N PHE A 260 -2.31 11.66 3.45
CA PHE A 260 -1.93 12.70 4.40
C PHE A 260 -1.88 14.07 3.71
N ASN A 261 -2.62 15.01 4.25
CA ASN A 261 -2.58 16.41 3.84
C ASN A 261 -2.72 17.30 5.08
N ARG A 262 -1.75 18.18 5.28
CA ARG A 262 -1.77 19.18 6.34
C ARG A 262 -1.40 20.54 5.77
N ARG A 263 -2.10 21.58 6.18
CA ARG A 263 -1.73 22.96 5.93
C ARG A 263 -1.07 23.51 7.21
N LEU A 264 0.12 24.06 7.09
CA LEU A 264 0.80 24.74 8.18
C LEU A 264 0.27 26.17 8.33
N ASP A 265 0.50 26.77 9.48
CA ASP A 265 0.14 28.18 9.75
C ASP A 265 0.86 29.13 8.79
N SER A 266 2.05 28.76 8.31
CA SER A 266 2.79 29.44 7.24
C SER A 266 2.09 29.46 5.88
N GLY A 267 1.00 28.68 5.71
CA GLY A 267 0.33 28.46 4.43
C GLY A 267 0.94 27.32 3.61
N GLU A 268 2.09 26.81 3.97
CA GLU A 268 2.74 25.66 3.30
C GLU A 268 1.87 24.40 3.45
N ARG A 269 1.84 23.60 2.36
CA ARG A 269 1.08 22.33 2.33
C ARG A 269 2.04 21.14 2.45
N GLN A 270 1.88 20.36 3.49
CA GLN A 270 2.53 19.06 3.66
C GLN A 270 1.64 17.98 3.04
N SER A 271 2.15 17.33 2.00
CA SER A 271 1.45 16.25 1.29
C SER A 271 2.11 14.90 1.63
N GLY A 272 1.29 13.87 1.81
CA GLY A 272 1.77 12.50 2.01
C GLY A 272 2.40 11.88 0.77
N PHE A 273 2.10 12.40 -0.42
CA PHE A 273 2.65 11.88 -1.67
C PHE A 273 3.75 12.78 -2.24
N LYS A 274 4.84 12.15 -2.71
CA LYS A 274 5.98 12.82 -3.30
C LYS A 274 6.45 12.10 -4.56
N VAL A 275 6.53 12.81 -5.67
CA VAL A 275 7.22 12.32 -6.89
C VAL A 275 8.71 12.66 -6.77
N ILE A 276 9.57 11.69 -7.05
CA ILE A 276 11.03 11.80 -6.97
C ILE A 276 11.61 11.48 -8.34
N ASN A 277 12.05 12.51 -9.04
CA ASN A 277 12.58 12.38 -10.40
C ASN A 277 14.08 12.04 -10.44
N ASP A 278 14.77 11.98 -9.31
CA ASP A 278 16.19 11.64 -9.21
C ASP A 278 16.47 10.99 -7.84
N LEU A 279 16.86 9.72 -7.86
CA LEU A 279 17.21 8.95 -6.65
C LEU A 279 18.68 9.12 -6.22
N ARG A 280 19.54 9.77 -7.02
CA ARG A 280 20.94 9.98 -6.66
C ARG A 280 21.03 10.88 -5.42
N PRO A 281 22.03 10.69 -4.53
CA PRO A 281 22.26 11.58 -3.40
C PRO A 281 22.30 13.05 -3.86
N ALA A 282 21.82 13.96 -3.04
CA ALA A 282 22.11 15.38 -3.25
C ALA A 282 23.63 15.55 -3.07
N GLY A 283 24.30 16.09 -4.07
CA GLY A 283 25.73 16.39 -4.04
C GLY A 283 26.05 17.41 -2.95
#